data_9f331a48889926e34d49fcf0a624b7ac
#
_entry.id   9f331a48889926e34d49fcf0a624b7ac
#
_cell.length_a   1.000
_cell.length_b   1.000
_cell.length_c   1.000
_cell.angle_alpha   90.00
_cell.angle_beta   90.00
_cell.angle_gamma   90.00
#
_symmetry.space_group_name_H-M   'P 1'
#
loop_
_entity.id
_entity.type
_entity.pdbx_description
1 polymer ?
#
loop_
_entity_poly.entity_id
_entity_poly.type
_entity_poly.pdbx_seq_one_letter_code
_entity_poly.pdbx_strand_id
1 'polypeptide(L)'
;LDGFVSARTRSRFSAILQLVYDTEKEKWKTEFDFGDKVEISTLEPIWTDEKTGAELCEAGPNFLLREKKGDEWKQTFRVGKLMCQKEITKENAIQLVSEGKTALIEGFTSKKGRPFDAFLKRNDARIAWEFPPRKPRVGKDGKPIVRKTKAAPDLSKAKSLGESTLHHGEIVEVDDTYYVRKPDQENRSVF
;
A
#
# COMPACT_ATOMS: atom_id res chain seq x y z
N LEU A 1 -1.07 26.59 4.42
CA LEU A 1 -0.11 26.50 3.31
C LEU A 1 -0.17 25.12 2.69
N ASP A 2 -0.12 25.08 1.36
CA ASP A 2 -0.19 23.84 0.58
C ASP A 2 1.16 23.52 -0.07
N GLY A 3 1.33 22.26 -0.46
CA GLY A 3 2.46 21.84 -1.28
C GLY A 3 3.72 21.47 -0.51
N PHE A 4 3.68 21.31 0.79
CA PHE A 4 4.78 20.71 1.54
C PHE A 4 5.06 19.29 1.05
N VAL A 5 6.32 18.90 1.07
CA VAL A 5 6.74 17.54 0.69
C VAL A 5 7.38 16.85 1.88
N SER A 6 6.81 15.75 2.32
CA SER A 6 7.36 14.93 3.40
C SER A 6 8.71 14.36 3.00
N ALA A 7 9.75 14.60 3.79
CA ALA A 7 11.09 14.06 3.55
C ALA A 7 11.10 12.51 3.59
N ARG A 8 10.26 11.91 4.44
CA ARG A 8 10.19 10.46 4.63
C ARG A 8 9.40 9.74 3.52
N THR A 9 8.22 10.28 3.16
CA THR A 9 7.28 9.58 2.26
C THR A 9 7.25 10.14 0.86
N ARG A 10 7.88 11.31 0.62
CA ARG A 10 7.83 12.09 -0.62
C ARG A 10 6.40 12.48 -1.04
N SER A 11 5.45 12.37 -0.14
CA SER A 11 4.06 12.76 -0.37
C SER A 11 3.89 14.25 -0.13
N ARG A 12 3.05 14.88 -0.94
CA ARG A 12 2.64 16.27 -0.70
C ARG A 12 1.59 16.32 0.41
N PHE A 13 1.64 17.33 1.23
CA PHE A 13 0.66 17.59 2.27
C PHE A 13 0.46 19.09 2.47
N SER A 14 -0.65 19.45 3.09
CA SER A 14 -0.99 20.80 3.50
C SER A 14 -1.00 20.87 5.02
N ALA A 15 -0.54 21.96 5.57
CA ALA A 15 -0.54 22.20 7.01
C ALA A 15 -0.56 23.70 7.32
N ILE A 16 -1.02 24.02 8.51
CA ILE A 16 -0.86 25.34 9.10
C ILE A 16 0.52 25.37 9.78
N LEU A 17 1.27 26.45 9.59
CA LEU A 17 2.51 26.65 10.33
C LEU A 17 2.20 27.49 11.57
N GLN A 18 2.56 26.95 12.72
CA GLN A 18 2.50 27.66 13.98
C GLN A 18 3.90 28.01 14.46
N LEU A 19 4.05 29.19 15.01
CA LEU A 19 5.26 29.62 15.70
C LEU A 19 5.07 29.34 17.20
N VAL A 20 5.81 28.39 17.71
CA VAL A 20 5.71 27.96 19.11
C VAL A 20 7.02 28.31 19.81
N TYR A 21 6.92 28.96 21.00
CA TYR A 21 8.09 29.24 21.80
C TYR A 21 8.46 28.05 22.66
N ASP A 22 9.64 27.50 22.44
CA ASP A 22 10.19 26.38 23.22
C ASP A 22 10.88 26.96 24.46
N THR A 23 10.23 26.83 25.61
CA THR A 23 10.72 27.38 26.89
C THR A 23 11.97 26.71 27.41
N GLU A 24 12.22 25.43 27.05
CA GLU A 24 13.42 24.70 27.46
C GLU A 24 14.67 25.16 26.66
N LYS A 25 14.47 25.53 25.41
CA LYS A 25 15.55 25.96 24.50
C LYS A 25 15.62 27.49 24.31
N GLU A 26 14.69 28.20 24.92
CA GLU A 26 14.55 29.67 24.78
C GLU A 26 14.53 30.12 23.29
N LYS A 27 13.87 29.36 22.43
CA LYS A 27 13.86 29.63 20.99
C LYS A 27 12.46 29.47 20.40
N TRP A 28 12.15 30.29 19.44
CA TRP A 28 11.00 30.09 18.58
C TRP A 28 11.24 28.94 17.62
N LYS A 29 10.31 28.00 17.54
CA LYS A 29 10.31 26.91 16.53
C LYS A 29 9.04 26.95 15.72
N THR A 30 9.15 26.52 14.49
CA THR A 30 7.99 26.33 13.62
C THR A 30 7.50 24.91 13.74
N GLU A 31 6.24 24.74 14.07
CA GLU A 31 5.56 23.44 14.10
C GLU A 31 4.50 23.37 13.02
N PHE A 32 4.29 22.16 12.51
CA PHE A 32 3.19 21.89 11.61
C PHE A 32 1.94 21.59 12.43
N ASP A 33 0.93 22.42 12.24
CA ASP A 33 -0.41 22.15 12.72
C ASP A 33 -1.24 21.58 11.56
N PHE A 34 -1.72 20.37 11.74
CA PHE A 34 -2.55 19.67 10.76
C PHE A 34 -4.05 19.90 10.96
N GLY A 35 -4.39 20.93 11.74
CA GLY A 35 -5.74 21.24 12.19
C GLY A 35 -6.10 20.48 13.47
N ASP A 36 -7.18 20.90 14.08
CA ASP A 36 -7.68 20.25 15.29
C ASP A 36 -7.75 18.74 15.08
N LYS A 37 -7.24 18.00 16.05
CA LYS A 37 -7.48 16.56 16.10
C LYS A 37 -8.99 16.40 16.12
N VAL A 38 -9.55 16.00 14.98
CA VAL A 38 -10.99 15.74 14.88
C VAL A 38 -11.32 14.80 16.03
N GLU A 39 -12.11 15.29 16.99
CA GLU A 39 -12.56 14.45 18.08
C GLU A 39 -13.40 13.32 17.49
N ILE A 40 -12.80 12.13 17.49
CA ILE A 40 -13.41 10.95 16.88
C ILE A 40 -14.78 10.66 17.49
N SER A 41 -14.98 11.07 18.75
CA SER A 41 -16.23 10.90 19.50
C SER A 41 -17.40 11.74 18.97
N THR A 42 -17.12 12.91 18.37
CA THR A 42 -18.15 13.88 17.93
C THR A 42 -18.58 13.70 16.47
N LEU A 43 -17.92 12.80 15.71
CA LEU A 43 -18.25 12.58 14.31
C LEU A 43 -19.59 11.87 14.15
N GLU A 44 -20.38 12.31 13.17
CA GLU A 44 -21.60 11.60 12.79
C GLU A 44 -21.26 10.34 11.98
N PRO A 45 -21.82 9.17 12.34
CA PRO A 45 -21.60 7.95 11.57
C PRO A 45 -22.37 8.01 10.25
N ILE A 46 -21.69 7.67 9.15
CA ILE A 46 -22.31 7.48 7.83
C ILE A 46 -22.74 6.03 7.61
N TRP A 47 -22.20 5.11 8.40
CA TRP A 47 -22.53 3.70 8.41
C TRP A 47 -22.13 3.06 9.73
N THR A 48 -22.92 2.08 10.18
CA THR A 48 -22.70 1.35 11.43
C THR A 48 -22.79 -0.15 11.15
N ASP A 49 -21.85 -0.90 11.67
CA ASP A 49 -21.90 -2.37 11.64
C ASP A 49 -22.78 -2.88 12.80
N GLU A 50 -23.88 -3.51 12.47
CA GLU A 50 -24.83 -4.05 13.47
C GLU A 50 -24.22 -5.16 14.35
N LYS A 51 -23.17 -5.84 13.85
CA LYS A 51 -22.57 -6.97 14.57
C LYS A 51 -21.50 -6.54 15.57
N THR A 52 -20.67 -5.59 15.17
CA THR A 52 -19.51 -5.15 15.96
C THR A 52 -19.73 -3.82 16.64
N GLY A 53 -20.75 -3.06 16.23
CA GLY A 53 -20.97 -1.68 16.68
C GLY A 53 -19.90 -0.71 16.15
N ALA A 54 -19.11 -1.12 15.17
CA ALA A 54 -18.13 -0.25 14.54
C ALA A 54 -18.83 0.79 13.66
N GLU A 55 -18.34 2.01 13.69
CA GLU A 55 -18.94 3.14 12.97
C GLU A 55 -17.97 3.74 11.98
N LEU A 56 -18.41 3.90 10.73
CA LEU A 56 -17.67 4.63 9.72
C LEU A 56 -18.12 6.09 9.72
N CYS A 57 -17.20 7.00 9.93
CA CYS A 57 -17.44 8.44 10.00
C CYS A 57 -16.66 9.17 8.92
N GLU A 58 -17.17 10.34 8.54
CA GLU A 58 -16.50 11.25 7.63
C GLU A 58 -15.70 12.28 8.43
N ALA A 59 -14.37 12.31 8.23
CA ALA A 59 -13.46 13.21 8.94
C ALA A 59 -12.59 13.97 7.94
N GLY A 60 -13.03 15.14 7.52
CA GLY A 60 -12.32 15.97 6.57
C GLY A 60 -11.93 15.21 5.29
N PRO A 61 -10.62 15.05 4.99
CA PRO A 61 -10.16 14.37 3.78
C PRO A 61 -10.16 12.84 3.89
N ASN A 62 -10.68 12.27 4.99
CA ASN A 62 -10.64 10.84 5.23
C ASN A 62 -12.01 10.30 5.66
N PHE A 63 -12.19 9.00 5.47
CA PHE A 63 -13.17 8.20 6.19
C PHE A 63 -12.45 7.44 7.30
N LEU A 64 -13.03 7.43 8.49
CA LEU A 64 -12.49 6.78 9.69
C LEU A 64 -13.45 5.72 10.18
N LEU A 65 -12.95 4.52 10.41
CA LEU A 65 -13.69 3.50 11.16
C LEU A 65 -13.29 3.60 12.62
N ARG A 66 -14.27 3.73 13.49
CA ARG A 66 -14.10 3.74 14.95
C ARG A 66 -14.83 2.57 15.60
N GLU A 67 -14.28 2.08 16.66
CA GLU A 67 -14.88 1.05 17.50
C GLU A 67 -14.88 1.51 18.96
N LYS A 68 -15.94 1.19 19.68
CA LYS A 68 -16.02 1.48 21.09
C LYS A 68 -15.26 0.42 21.89
N LYS A 69 -14.25 0.84 22.64
CA LYS A 69 -13.51 -0.02 23.57
C LYS A 69 -13.70 0.51 24.99
N GLY A 70 -14.65 -0.08 25.72
CA GLY A 70 -15.12 0.48 26.99
C GLY A 70 -15.92 1.76 26.73
N ASP A 71 -15.54 2.86 27.37
CA ASP A 71 -16.17 4.16 27.18
C ASP A 71 -15.49 5.05 26.13
N GLU A 72 -14.38 4.61 25.56
CA GLU A 72 -13.62 5.39 24.59
C GLU A 72 -13.79 4.89 23.16
N TRP A 73 -13.92 5.85 22.23
CA TRP A 73 -13.85 5.57 20.81
C TRP A 73 -12.38 5.46 20.35
N LYS A 74 -12.05 4.36 19.66
CA LYS A 74 -10.73 4.15 19.06
C LYS A 74 -10.84 4.00 17.56
N GLN A 75 -9.98 4.74 16.84
CA GLN A 75 -9.85 4.57 15.40
C GLN A 75 -9.17 3.22 15.10
N THR A 76 -9.84 2.38 14.34
CA THR A 76 -9.30 1.07 13.90
C THR A 76 -8.85 1.06 12.46
N PHE A 77 -9.46 1.90 11.62
CA PHE A 77 -9.13 1.95 10.19
C PHE A 77 -9.31 3.37 9.62
N ARG A 78 -8.60 3.67 8.54
CA ARG A 78 -8.70 4.94 7.83
C ARG A 78 -8.52 4.76 6.33
N VAL A 79 -9.34 5.43 5.54
CA VAL A 79 -9.20 5.53 4.08
C VAL A 79 -9.30 6.99 3.65
N GLY A 80 -8.38 7.43 2.78
CA GLY A 80 -8.42 8.77 2.21
C GLY A 80 -9.53 8.91 1.18
N LYS A 81 -10.23 10.04 1.15
CA LYS A 81 -11.18 10.37 0.09
C LYS A 81 -10.51 10.54 -1.27
N LEU A 82 -9.24 10.89 -1.29
CA LEU A 82 -8.45 11.01 -2.51
C LEU A 82 -7.27 10.03 -2.46
N MET A 83 -7.25 9.05 -3.36
CA MET A 83 -6.18 8.07 -3.48
C MET A 83 -5.71 7.98 -4.93
N CYS A 84 -4.41 8.14 -5.17
CA CYS A 84 -3.84 8.07 -6.53
C CYS A 84 -4.60 8.94 -7.55
N GLN A 85 -4.94 10.19 -7.18
CA GLN A 85 -5.71 11.16 -7.95
C GLN A 85 -7.15 10.72 -8.29
N LYS A 86 -7.65 9.67 -7.64
CA LYS A 86 -9.04 9.20 -7.76
C LYS A 86 -9.77 9.45 -6.45
N GLU A 87 -10.97 9.97 -6.56
CA GLU A 87 -11.88 10.14 -5.44
C GLU A 87 -12.48 8.79 -5.03
N ILE A 88 -12.44 8.52 -3.74
CA ILE A 88 -13.08 7.36 -3.10
C ILE A 88 -14.41 7.83 -2.53
N THR A 89 -15.49 7.28 -3.05
CA THR A 89 -16.84 7.65 -2.63
C THR A 89 -17.21 7.04 -1.27
N LYS A 90 -18.29 7.53 -0.68
CA LYS A 90 -18.84 6.97 0.57
C LYS A 90 -19.20 5.50 0.41
N GLU A 91 -19.81 5.14 -0.72
CA GLU A 91 -20.20 3.76 -1.05
C GLU A 91 -18.97 2.84 -1.11
N ASN A 92 -17.87 3.29 -1.73
CA ASN A 92 -16.62 2.54 -1.78
C ASN A 92 -16.04 2.33 -0.37
N ALA A 93 -16.10 3.36 0.48
CA ALA A 93 -15.63 3.26 1.86
C ALA A 93 -16.50 2.32 2.69
N ILE A 94 -17.82 2.38 2.54
CA ILE A 94 -18.78 1.46 3.21
C ILE A 94 -18.50 0.03 2.73
N GLN A 95 -18.41 -0.21 1.43
CA GLN A 95 -18.14 -1.54 0.87
C GLN A 95 -16.81 -2.10 1.36
N LEU A 96 -15.77 -1.26 1.43
CA LEU A 96 -14.45 -1.67 1.94
C LEU A 96 -14.50 -2.12 3.40
N VAL A 97 -15.36 -1.50 4.20
CA VAL A 97 -15.48 -1.82 5.63
C VAL A 97 -16.42 -3.02 5.86
N SER A 98 -17.54 -3.09 5.15
CA SER A 98 -18.55 -4.15 5.31
C SER A 98 -18.13 -5.47 4.67
N GLU A 99 -17.57 -5.43 3.44
CA GLU A 99 -17.22 -6.62 2.67
C GLU A 99 -15.71 -6.92 2.71
N GLY A 100 -14.90 -5.98 3.21
CA GLY A 100 -13.44 -6.08 3.22
C GLY A 100 -12.78 -5.81 1.85
N LYS A 101 -13.57 -5.58 0.80
CA LYS A 101 -13.09 -5.34 -0.56
C LYS A 101 -14.08 -4.47 -1.33
N THR A 102 -13.59 -3.53 -2.15
CA THR A 102 -14.44 -2.72 -3.03
C THR A 102 -14.73 -3.42 -4.36
N ALA A 103 -15.72 -2.94 -5.09
CA ALA A 103 -15.81 -3.17 -6.52
C ALA A 103 -14.58 -2.63 -7.26
N LEU A 104 -14.42 -2.96 -8.55
CA LEU A 104 -13.34 -2.43 -9.37
C LEU A 104 -13.51 -0.90 -9.49
N ILE A 105 -12.50 -0.18 -9.02
CA ILE A 105 -12.44 1.28 -9.16
C ILE A 105 -11.50 1.58 -10.32
N GLU A 106 -12.02 2.27 -11.32
CA GLU A 106 -11.28 2.61 -12.53
C GLU A 106 -10.68 4.01 -12.45
N GLY A 107 -9.57 4.22 -13.16
CA GLY A 107 -9.00 5.54 -13.38
C GLY A 107 -8.13 6.07 -12.24
N PHE A 108 -7.51 5.20 -11.45
CA PHE A 108 -6.40 5.59 -10.59
C PHE A 108 -5.20 6.03 -11.43
N THR A 109 -4.42 6.97 -10.93
CA THR A 109 -3.20 7.42 -11.60
C THR A 109 -1.98 7.02 -10.78
N SER A 110 -1.08 6.24 -11.38
CA SER A 110 0.16 5.83 -10.73
C SER A 110 1.14 6.99 -10.56
N LYS A 111 2.17 6.83 -9.73
CA LYS A 111 3.25 7.83 -9.56
C LYS A 111 3.96 8.22 -10.87
N LYS A 112 3.89 7.36 -11.89
CA LYS A 112 4.46 7.59 -13.23
C LYS A 112 3.44 8.19 -14.21
N GLY A 113 2.29 8.67 -13.73
CA GLY A 113 1.23 9.25 -14.56
C GLY A 113 0.45 8.24 -15.41
N ARG A 114 0.59 6.93 -15.16
CA ARG A 114 -0.13 5.90 -15.94
C ARG A 114 -1.44 5.56 -15.26
N PRO A 115 -2.57 5.53 -15.99
CA PRO A 115 -3.84 5.10 -15.45
C PRO A 115 -3.81 3.60 -15.15
N PHE A 116 -4.54 3.21 -14.09
CA PHE A 116 -4.74 1.81 -13.74
C PHE A 116 -6.06 1.63 -12.99
N ASP A 117 -6.57 0.41 -13.02
CA ASP A 117 -7.79 0.02 -12.33
C ASP A 117 -7.43 -0.99 -11.25
N ALA A 118 -8.07 -0.91 -10.11
CA ALA A 118 -7.80 -1.80 -8.99
C ALA A 118 -8.99 -1.93 -8.04
N PHE A 119 -9.01 -3.01 -7.31
CA PHE A 119 -9.84 -3.20 -6.13
C PHE A 119 -9.06 -2.72 -4.91
N LEU A 120 -9.74 -2.11 -3.97
CA LEU A 120 -9.20 -1.85 -2.63
C LEU A 120 -9.63 -3.00 -1.72
N LYS A 121 -8.68 -3.55 -0.99
CA LYS A 121 -8.93 -4.61 -0.01
C LYS A 121 -8.48 -4.13 1.36
N ARG A 122 -9.35 -4.32 2.36
CA ARG A 122 -9.00 -4.06 3.74
C ARG A 122 -8.13 -5.20 4.26
N ASN A 123 -6.98 -4.85 4.82
CA ASN A 123 -6.09 -5.76 5.50
C ASN A 123 -5.78 -5.17 6.89
N ASP A 124 -6.58 -5.53 7.89
CA ASP A 124 -6.59 -4.95 9.24
C ASP A 124 -6.70 -3.42 9.20
N ALA A 125 -5.65 -2.72 9.63
CA ALA A 125 -5.57 -1.25 9.65
C ALA A 125 -5.08 -0.62 8.34
N ARG A 126 -4.79 -1.42 7.29
CA ARG A 126 -4.18 -0.97 6.03
C ARG A 126 -5.06 -1.30 4.83
N ILE A 127 -4.80 -0.58 3.75
CA ILE A 127 -5.42 -0.85 2.45
C ILE A 127 -4.39 -1.57 1.59
N ALA A 128 -4.78 -2.70 1.03
CA ALA A 128 -4.05 -3.44 0.01
C ALA A 128 -4.68 -3.19 -1.36
N TRP A 129 -3.85 -3.19 -2.40
CA TRP A 129 -4.28 -3.10 -3.79
C TRP A 129 -4.39 -4.49 -4.37
N GLU A 130 -5.53 -4.80 -4.96
CA GLU A 130 -5.72 -6.02 -5.74
C GLU A 130 -6.02 -5.63 -7.17
N PHE A 131 -5.22 -6.13 -8.09
CA PHE A 131 -5.34 -5.78 -9.51
C PHE A 131 -6.17 -6.84 -10.24
N PRO A 132 -7.01 -6.41 -11.20
CA PRO A 132 -7.71 -7.36 -12.05
C PRO A 132 -6.70 -8.20 -12.85
N PRO A 133 -7.07 -9.42 -13.24
CA PRO A 133 -6.21 -10.27 -14.05
C PRO A 133 -5.81 -9.53 -15.32
N ARG A 134 -4.52 -9.49 -15.60
CA ARG A 134 -4.00 -8.80 -16.78
C ARG A 134 -4.55 -9.46 -18.04
N LYS A 135 -5.19 -8.67 -18.89
CA LYS A 135 -5.55 -9.15 -20.23
C LYS A 135 -4.27 -9.63 -20.93
N PRO A 136 -4.26 -10.82 -21.54
CA PRO A 136 -3.12 -11.31 -22.28
C PRO A 136 -2.74 -10.27 -23.35
N ARG A 137 -1.47 -9.91 -23.41
CA ARG A 137 -0.98 -9.01 -24.46
C ARG A 137 -1.13 -9.75 -25.79
N VAL A 138 -1.86 -9.16 -26.70
CA VAL A 138 -2.04 -9.69 -28.04
C VAL A 138 -0.94 -9.08 -28.93
N GLY A 139 -0.21 -9.90 -29.65
CA GLY A 139 0.75 -9.48 -30.65
C GLY A 139 0.08 -8.80 -31.84
N LYS A 140 0.87 -8.22 -32.73
CA LYS A 140 0.36 -7.65 -33.99
C LYS A 140 -0.44 -8.66 -34.82
N ASP A 141 -0.20 -9.97 -34.61
CA ASP A 141 -0.83 -11.08 -35.30
C ASP A 141 -2.10 -11.60 -34.61
N GLY A 142 -2.66 -10.87 -33.63
CA GLY A 142 -3.86 -11.27 -32.89
C GLY A 142 -3.66 -12.45 -31.93
N LYS A 143 -2.45 -12.99 -31.79
CA LYS A 143 -2.14 -14.11 -30.90
C LYS A 143 -1.65 -13.62 -29.54
N PRO A 144 -2.06 -14.27 -28.43
CA PRO A 144 -1.57 -13.90 -27.10
C PRO A 144 -0.05 -14.07 -27.04
N ILE A 145 0.66 -13.02 -26.65
CA ILE A 145 2.11 -13.08 -26.39
C ILE A 145 2.30 -13.86 -25.09
N VAL A 146 2.51 -15.14 -25.17
CA VAL A 146 3.02 -15.94 -24.07
C VAL A 146 4.48 -15.55 -23.91
N ARG A 147 4.83 -14.79 -22.86
CA ARG A 147 6.24 -14.65 -22.50
C ARG A 147 6.72 -16.05 -22.14
N LYS A 148 7.58 -16.64 -22.95
CA LYS A 148 8.36 -17.80 -22.52
C LYS A 148 9.12 -17.32 -21.28
N THR A 149 8.68 -17.71 -20.10
CA THR A 149 9.55 -17.68 -18.92
C THR A 149 10.77 -18.46 -19.36
N LYS A 150 11.96 -17.86 -19.35
CA LYS A 150 13.20 -18.61 -19.53
C LYS A 150 13.07 -19.82 -18.58
N ALA A 151 13.10 -21.02 -19.14
CA ALA A 151 13.10 -22.23 -18.33
C ALA A 151 14.19 -22.04 -17.29
N ALA A 152 13.91 -22.36 -16.04
CA ALA A 152 14.93 -22.32 -15.02
C ALA A 152 16.13 -23.13 -15.52
N PRO A 153 17.35 -22.60 -15.46
CA PRO A 153 18.52 -23.30 -15.97
C PRO A 153 18.64 -24.63 -15.24
N ASP A 154 19.00 -25.66 -15.99
CA ASP A 154 19.25 -26.99 -15.40
C ASP A 154 20.56 -26.93 -14.62
N LEU A 155 20.43 -26.78 -13.31
CA LEU A 155 21.58 -26.71 -12.39
C LEU A 155 22.20 -28.09 -12.11
N SER A 156 21.65 -29.18 -12.64
CA SER A 156 22.19 -30.53 -12.42
C SER A 156 23.54 -30.75 -13.09
N LYS A 157 23.80 -30.05 -14.22
CA LYS A 157 25.03 -30.10 -14.99
C LYS A 157 25.95 -28.87 -14.79
N ALA A 158 25.58 -28.01 -13.87
CA ALA A 158 26.31 -26.79 -13.59
C ALA A 158 27.64 -27.06 -12.92
N LYS A 159 28.66 -26.31 -13.30
CA LYS A 159 29.99 -26.40 -12.67
C LYS A 159 29.94 -25.76 -11.29
N SER A 160 30.27 -26.56 -10.26
CA SER A 160 30.38 -26.05 -8.90
C SER A 160 31.63 -25.17 -8.75
N LEU A 161 31.47 -24.02 -8.12
CA LEU A 161 32.54 -23.07 -7.83
C LEU A 161 32.89 -22.99 -6.33
N GLY A 162 32.07 -23.57 -5.47
CA GLY A 162 32.24 -23.55 -4.02
C GLY A 162 30.99 -23.27 -3.24
N GLU A 163 31.09 -23.17 -1.93
CA GLU A 163 29.97 -22.90 -1.03
C GLU A 163 29.84 -21.40 -0.72
N SER A 164 28.62 -20.91 -0.70
CA SER A 164 28.31 -19.53 -0.28
C SER A 164 28.02 -19.51 1.23
N THR A 165 28.85 -18.82 1.98
CA THR A 165 28.64 -18.60 3.42
C THR A 165 27.47 -17.64 3.68
N LEU A 166 27.18 -16.72 2.73
CA LEU A 166 26.12 -15.71 2.86
C LEU A 166 24.73 -16.28 2.57
N HIS A 167 24.62 -17.20 1.61
CA HIS A 167 23.33 -17.72 1.12
C HIS A 167 23.07 -19.19 1.49
N HIS A 168 23.98 -19.82 2.26
CA HIS A 168 23.89 -21.21 2.70
C HIS A 168 23.53 -22.18 1.56
N GLY A 169 24.38 -22.20 0.51
CA GLY A 169 24.19 -23.05 -0.65
C GLY A 169 25.42 -23.07 -1.55
N GLU A 170 25.42 -23.98 -2.50
CA GLU A 170 26.52 -24.16 -3.44
C GLU A 170 26.41 -23.17 -4.59
N ILE A 171 27.50 -22.44 -4.88
CA ILE A 171 27.58 -21.53 -6.03
C ILE A 171 27.89 -22.36 -7.27
N VAL A 172 27.04 -22.22 -8.28
CA VAL A 172 27.19 -22.92 -9.56
C VAL A 172 27.12 -21.94 -10.71
N GLU A 173 27.84 -22.23 -11.78
CA GLU A 173 27.89 -21.41 -13.00
C GLU A 173 27.19 -22.14 -14.15
N VAL A 174 26.30 -21.39 -14.83
CA VAL A 174 25.63 -21.82 -16.05
C VAL A 174 25.58 -20.63 -17.00
N ASP A 175 26.12 -20.78 -18.20
CA ASP A 175 26.09 -19.77 -19.27
C ASP A 175 26.55 -18.37 -18.76
N ASP A 176 27.72 -18.27 -18.16
CA ASP A 176 28.30 -17.04 -17.60
C ASP A 176 27.42 -16.37 -16.50
N THR A 177 26.46 -17.10 -15.94
CA THR A 177 25.60 -16.62 -14.87
C THR A 177 25.77 -17.49 -13.62
N TYR A 178 25.88 -16.83 -12.46
CA TYR A 178 26.06 -17.52 -11.19
C TYR A 178 24.72 -17.73 -10.50
N TYR A 179 24.54 -18.95 -9.96
CA TYR A 179 23.34 -19.35 -9.21
C TYR A 179 23.75 -19.94 -7.86
N VAL A 180 22.88 -19.87 -6.89
CA VAL A 180 23.05 -20.59 -5.63
C VAL A 180 22.08 -21.77 -5.59
N ARG A 181 22.65 -22.99 -5.58
CA ARG A 181 21.90 -24.24 -5.42
C ARG A 181 21.72 -24.54 -3.94
N LYS A 182 20.47 -24.53 -3.46
CA LYS A 182 20.13 -24.89 -2.07
C LYS A 182 19.63 -26.32 -2.01
N PRO A 183 19.98 -27.11 -0.98
CA PRO A 183 19.59 -28.50 -0.88
C PRO A 183 18.08 -28.73 -0.79
N ASP A 184 17.31 -27.73 -0.30
CA ASP A 184 15.87 -27.88 -0.04
C ASP A 184 14.95 -27.06 -0.99
N GLN A 185 15.48 -26.41 -2.01
CA GLN A 185 14.67 -25.60 -2.93
C GLN A 185 15.12 -25.83 -4.38
N GLU A 186 14.24 -26.45 -5.16
CA GLU A 186 14.41 -26.51 -6.61
C GLU A 186 14.57 -25.10 -7.21
N ASN A 187 15.77 -24.82 -7.71
CA ASN A 187 16.11 -23.80 -8.70
C ASN A 187 15.52 -22.39 -8.55
N ARG A 188 16.09 -21.56 -7.67
CA ARG A 188 15.86 -20.10 -7.74
C ARG A 188 17.14 -19.34 -8.03
N SER A 189 17.14 -18.53 -9.11
CA SER A 189 18.18 -17.54 -9.40
C SER A 189 18.19 -16.45 -8.32
N VAL A 190 19.38 -16.06 -7.85
CA VAL A 190 19.56 -15.11 -6.73
C VAL A 190 20.05 -13.73 -7.22
N PHE A 191 20.20 -13.52 -8.55
CA PHE A 191 20.65 -12.23 -9.09
C PHE A 191 19.78 -11.75 -10.25
#